data_fd7706b3246d671f84153ee08aeeb55d
#
_entry.id   fd7706b3246d671f84153ee08aeeb55d
#
_cell.length_a   1.000
_cell.length_b   1.000
_cell.length_c   1.000
_cell.angle_alpha   90.00
_cell.angle_beta   90.00
_cell.angle_gamma   90.00
#
_symmetry.space_group_name_H-M   'P 1'
#
loop_
_entity.id
_entity.type
_entity.pdbx_description
1 polymer ?
#
loop_
_entity_poly.entity_id
_entity_poly.type
_entity_poly.pdbx_seq_one_letter_code
_entity_poly.pdbx_strand_id
1 'polypeptide(L)'
;MMNKQKPETKALAIITVLLALATNISAEIKIEKNVSYGPHSRNVMDVYWDTDYKNAPIVFTIHGGGFKNGDKSYCNGDMRKLYMAKGCIVVSPNYRLVKAGTKVTKDDCALDTAMAVAYMQANAKKYQGDAARIVATGASAGGYISAQIAYKKKWEWPAGAKHKPQKLNIVGWFGNSPFLPPALIRQVAAGDPPGFVMYGGKREHPATPAKQGHDIQAALKKNKAWSKMVYIDFMGHVPAKRILFSPKTRDKQTHEAFNQFLDMVCHGKGNPKGGDVIKVENKKG
;
A
#
# COMPACT_ATOMS: atom_id res chain seq x y z
N MET A 1 92.27 14.16 -20.33
CA MET A 1 91.19 14.31 -19.30
C MET A 1 89.87 13.98 -19.98
N MET A 2 89.39 12.72 -19.77
CA MET A 2 88.19 12.29 -20.45
C MET A 2 87.01 12.38 -19.48
N ASN A 3 86.03 13.15 -19.85
CA ASN A 3 84.78 13.35 -19.08
C ASN A 3 83.83 12.25 -19.40
N LYS A 4 83.52 11.39 -18.44
CA LYS A 4 82.55 10.28 -18.54
C LYS A 4 81.17 10.79 -18.17
N GLN A 5 80.30 10.99 -19.18
CA GLN A 5 78.90 11.20 -18.99
C GLN A 5 78.22 9.88 -18.59
N LYS A 6 77.45 9.89 -17.46
CA LYS A 6 76.56 8.82 -17.07
C LYS A 6 75.24 8.90 -17.87
N PRO A 7 74.66 7.73 -18.26
CA PRO A 7 73.34 7.78 -18.89
C PRO A 7 72.23 7.92 -17.85
N GLU A 8 71.35 8.91 -18.05
CA GLU A 8 70.09 9.05 -17.31
C GLU A 8 69.08 8.00 -17.76
N THR A 9 68.70 7.13 -16.85
CA THR A 9 67.63 6.18 -17.02
C THR A 9 66.30 6.91 -16.83
N LYS A 10 65.58 7.17 -17.93
CA LYS A 10 64.18 7.64 -17.89
C LYS A 10 63.27 6.47 -17.47
N ALA A 11 62.79 6.51 -16.27
CA ALA A 11 61.74 5.61 -15.78
C ALA A 11 60.40 6.00 -16.45
N LEU A 12 59.89 5.11 -17.30
CA LEU A 12 58.60 5.24 -17.96
C LEU A 12 57.51 4.79 -16.93
N ALA A 13 56.84 5.75 -16.32
CA ALA A 13 55.75 5.49 -15.44
C ALA A 13 54.53 5.07 -16.30
N ILE A 14 54.20 3.77 -16.29
CA ILE A 14 52.98 3.24 -16.86
C ILE A 14 51.83 3.55 -15.88
N ILE A 15 51.07 4.61 -16.17
CA ILE A 15 49.83 4.91 -15.46
C ILE A 15 48.77 3.97 -16.04
N THR A 16 48.50 2.88 -15.32
CA THR A 16 47.39 1.99 -15.59
C THR A 16 46.11 2.67 -15.12
N VAL A 17 45.40 3.34 -16.00
CA VAL A 17 44.05 3.86 -15.75
C VAL A 17 43.11 2.67 -15.69
N LEU A 18 42.79 2.17 -14.48
CA LEU A 18 41.65 1.27 -14.24
C LEU A 18 40.39 2.10 -14.49
N LEU A 19 39.84 2.03 -15.71
CA LEU A 19 38.45 2.40 -15.95
C LEU A 19 37.57 1.42 -15.18
N ALA A 20 37.16 1.79 -13.98
CA ALA A 20 36.05 1.12 -13.32
C ALA A 20 34.80 1.38 -14.16
N LEU A 21 34.42 0.39 -14.97
CA LEU A 21 33.10 0.32 -15.58
C LEU A 21 32.08 0.21 -14.43
N ALA A 22 31.67 1.36 -13.90
CA ALA A 22 30.46 1.45 -13.12
C ALA A 22 29.33 1.08 -14.09
N THR A 23 28.96 -0.19 -14.11
CA THR A 23 27.69 -0.61 -14.69
C THR A 23 26.63 0.14 -13.88
N ASN A 24 26.12 1.23 -14.43
CA ASN A 24 24.88 1.82 -13.99
C ASN A 24 23.81 0.74 -14.19
N ILE A 25 23.62 -0.13 -13.20
CA ILE A 25 22.49 -1.02 -13.12
C ILE A 25 21.31 -0.05 -12.90
N SER A 26 20.68 0.33 -14.01
CA SER A 26 19.44 1.10 -13.98
C SER A 26 18.44 0.31 -13.16
N ALA A 27 17.82 0.97 -12.19
CA ALA A 27 16.71 0.44 -11.43
C ALA A 27 15.70 -0.24 -12.37
N GLU A 28 15.47 -1.54 -12.17
CA GLU A 28 14.57 -2.33 -13.00
C GLU A 28 13.29 -2.64 -12.20
N ILE A 29 12.16 -2.22 -12.74
CA ILE A 29 10.86 -2.61 -12.17
C ILE A 29 10.58 -4.07 -12.54
N LYS A 30 10.58 -4.94 -11.54
CA LYS A 30 10.21 -6.35 -11.67
C LYS A 30 8.74 -6.58 -11.32
N ILE A 31 8.17 -7.56 -11.99
CA ILE A 31 6.78 -7.97 -11.82
C ILE A 31 6.73 -9.48 -11.72
N GLU A 32 6.26 -10.00 -10.59
CA GLU A 32 5.90 -11.43 -10.47
C GLU A 32 4.38 -11.52 -10.43
N LYS A 33 3.79 -12.13 -11.47
CA LYS A 33 2.34 -12.27 -11.61
C LYS A 33 1.86 -13.60 -11.08
N ASN A 34 0.63 -13.62 -10.57
CA ASN A 34 -0.07 -14.82 -10.11
C ASN A 34 0.68 -15.60 -9.02
N VAL A 35 1.38 -14.90 -8.12
CA VAL A 35 2.02 -15.53 -6.96
C VAL A 35 0.96 -16.17 -6.09
N SER A 36 0.98 -17.51 -5.98
CA SER A 36 0.01 -18.26 -5.17
C SER A 36 0.30 -18.12 -3.68
N TYR A 37 -0.65 -17.62 -2.91
CA TYR A 37 -0.54 -17.44 -1.46
C TYR A 37 -1.47 -18.33 -0.62
N GLY A 38 -2.37 -19.07 -1.25
CA GLY A 38 -3.33 -19.93 -0.56
C GLY A 38 -3.88 -21.05 -1.44
N PRO A 39 -4.83 -21.86 -0.93
CA PRO A 39 -5.27 -23.09 -1.58
C PRO A 39 -6.28 -22.89 -2.73
N HIS A 40 -6.93 -21.73 -2.80
CA HIS A 40 -7.98 -21.47 -3.80
C HIS A 40 -7.39 -20.88 -5.10
N SER A 41 -8.01 -21.14 -6.25
CA SER A 41 -7.58 -20.62 -7.54
C SER A 41 -7.49 -19.10 -7.59
N ARG A 42 -8.31 -18.39 -6.80
CA ARG A 42 -8.22 -16.93 -6.66
C ARG A 42 -7.23 -16.45 -5.59
N ASN A 43 -6.59 -17.34 -4.84
CA ASN A 43 -5.55 -16.95 -3.90
C ASN A 43 -4.21 -16.68 -4.62
N VAL A 44 -4.24 -15.74 -5.55
CA VAL A 44 -3.09 -15.28 -6.34
C VAL A 44 -2.96 -13.76 -6.25
N MET A 45 -1.74 -13.27 -6.31
CA MET A 45 -1.44 -11.83 -6.28
C MET A 45 -0.37 -11.47 -7.29
N ASP A 46 -0.33 -10.21 -7.71
CA ASP A 46 0.78 -9.64 -8.46
C ASP A 46 1.65 -8.81 -7.52
N VAL A 47 2.96 -8.95 -7.63
CA VAL A 47 3.96 -8.22 -6.84
C VAL A 47 4.81 -7.39 -7.78
N TYR A 48 4.96 -6.11 -7.47
CA TYR A 48 5.74 -5.12 -8.23
C TYR A 48 6.79 -4.52 -7.32
N TRP A 49 8.06 -4.56 -7.72
CA TRP A 49 9.15 -3.97 -6.94
C TRP A 49 10.26 -3.46 -7.84
N ASP A 50 11.10 -2.62 -7.31
CA ASP A 50 12.31 -2.15 -7.95
C ASP A 50 13.51 -2.94 -7.41
N THR A 51 14.44 -3.34 -8.28
CA THR A 51 15.63 -4.11 -7.89
C THR A 51 16.57 -3.37 -6.96
N ASP A 52 16.51 -2.03 -6.96
CA ASP A 52 17.35 -1.19 -6.10
C ASP A 52 16.80 -0.98 -4.69
N TYR A 53 15.59 -1.48 -4.43
CA TYR A 53 14.99 -1.37 -3.08
C TYR A 53 15.81 -2.14 -2.05
N LYS A 54 15.88 -1.56 -0.83
CA LYS A 54 16.48 -2.20 0.35
C LYS A 54 15.53 -2.03 1.53
N ASN A 55 15.03 -3.14 2.05
CA ASN A 55 14.06 -3.12 3.14
C ASN A 55 12.87 -2.20 2.85
N ALA A 56 12.28 -2.29 1.65
CA ALA A 56 11.20 -1.41 1.21
C ALA A 56 9.89 -1.72 1.94
N PRO A 57 9.08 -0.72 2.32
CA PRO A 57 7.74 -0.95 2.82
C PRO A 57 6.87 -1.61 1.75
N ILE A 58 5.84 -2.36 2.19
CA ILE A 58 4.97 -3.14 1.31
C ILE A 58 3.56 -2.53 1.36
N VAL A 59 3.00 -2.17 0.21
CA VAL A 59 1.64 -1.62 0.10
C VAL A 59 0.73 -2.62 -0.60
N PHE A 60 -0.32 -3.05 0.10
CA PHE A 60 -1.38 -3.86 -0.48
C PHE A 60 -2.46 -2.98 -1.08
N THR A 61 -2.83 -3.26 -2.34
CA THR A 61 -3.89 -2.55 -3.07
C THR A 61 -5.05 -3.50 -3.33
N ILE A 62 -6.09 -3.44 -2.51
CA ILE A 62 -7.17 -4.43 -2.47
C ILE A 62 -8.37 -3.91 -3.25
N HIS A 63 -8.80 -4.67 -4.26
CA HIS A 63 -9.90 -4.29 -5.14
C HIS A 63 -11.27 -4.28 -4.44
N GLY A 64 -12.18 -3.43 -4.94
CA GLY A 64 -13.58 -3.38 -4.55
C GLY A 64 -14.43 -4.40 -5.32
N GLY A 65 -15.70 -4.04 -5.59
CA GLY A 65 -16.63 -4.84 -6.38
C GLY A 65 -17.70 -5.56 -5.55
N GLY A 66 -18.07 -5.01 -4.38
CA GLY A 66 -19.14 -5.53 -3.52
C GLY A 66 -18.93 -6.96 -3.05
N PHE A 67 -17.67 -7.40 -2.95
CA PHE A 67 -17.25 -8.79 -2.67
C PHE A 67 -17.62 -9.81 -3.76
N LYS A 68 -18.38 -9.42 -4.77
CA LYS A 68 -18.91 -10.29 -5.83
C LYS A 68 -18.13 -10.22 -7.14
N ASN A 69 -17.40 -9.13 -7.33
CA ASN A 69 -16.66 -8.80 -8.56
C ASN A 69 -15.28 -8.22 -8.21
N GLY A 70 -14.49 -7.98 -9.24
CA GLY A 70 -13.18 -7.34 -9.14
C GLY A 70 -12.02 -8.30 -9.33
N ASP A 71 -10.87 -7.71 -9.55
CA ASP A 71 -9.64 -8.41 -9.85
C ASP A 71 -8.42 -7.57 -9.44
N LYS A 72 -7.28 -8.22 -9.26
CA LYS A 72 -6.00 -7.60 -8.92
C LYS A 72 -5.51 -6.55 -9.93
N SER A 73 -6.04 -6.51 -11.15
CA SER A 73 -5.84 -5.44 -12.13
C SER A 73 -6.36 -4.07 -11.68
N TYR A 74 -7.13 -4.00 -10.59
CA TYR A 74 -7.51 -2.75 -9.91
C TYR A 74 -6.30 -1.84 -9.64
N CYS A 75 -5.15 -2.42 -9.34
CA CYS A 75 -3.89 -1.72 -9.19
C CYS A 75 -3.38 -1.23 -10.54
N ASN A 76 -3.90 -0.10 -11.02
CA ASN A 76 -3.52 0.50 -12.30
C ASN A 76 -2.14 1.17 -12.27
N GLY A 77 -1.67 1.64 -13.45
CA GLY A 77 -0.36 2.25 -13.62
C GLY A 77 -0.12 3.49 -12.74
N ASP A 78 -1.11 4.38 -12.61
CA ASP A 78 -0.96 5.61 -11.83
C ASP A 78 -0.85 5.31 -10.33
N MET A 79 -1.66 4.35 -9.84
CA MET A 79 -1.60 3.89 -8.46
C MET A 79 -0.24 3.27 -8.13
N ARG A 80 0.26 2.37 -9.01
CA ARG A 80 1.59 1.78 -8.85
C ARG A 80 2.69 2.82 -8.84
N LYS A 81 2.68 3.75 -9.80
CA LYS A 81 3.67 4.83 -9.89
C LYS A 81 3.74 5.66 -8.61
N LEU A 82 2.58 6.00 -8.03
CA LEU A 82 2.56 6.77 -6.78
C LEU A 82 3.24 6.02 -5.63
N TYR A 83 2.88 4.76 -5.40
CA TYR A 83 3.47 3.98 -4.31
C TYR A 83 4.94 3.63 -4.57
N MET A 84 5.30 3.28 -5.80
CA MET A 84 6.69 2.97 -6.16
C MET A 84 7.58 4.22 -6.08
N ALA A 85 7.09 5.40 -6.44
CA ALA A 85 7.81 6.67 -6.24
C ALA A 85 8.06 6.99 -4.76
N LYS A 86 7.32 6.35 -3.84
CA LYS A 86 7.56 6.37 -2.39
C LYS A 86 8.47 5.22 -1.92
N GLY A 87 9.12 4.53 -2.84
CA GLY A 87 10.00 3.41 -2.51
C GLY A 87 9.27 2.18 -1.97
N CYS A 88 8.00 2.01 -2.30
CA CYS A 88 7.18 0.90 -1.80
C CYS A 88 7.09 -0.24 -2.81
N ILE A 89 7.16 -1.47 -2.32
CA ILE A 89 6.70 -2.66 -3.03
C ILE A 89 5.18 -2.60 -3.10
N VAL A 90 4.62 -2.89 -4.28
CA VAL A 90 3.16 -2.88 -4.47
C VAL A 90 2.66 -4.30 -4.68
N VAL A 91 1.67 -4.70 -3.89
CA VAL A 91 1.03 -6.02 -3.95
C VAL A 91 -0.44 -5.87 -4.24
N SER A 92 -0.92 -6.56 -5.26
CA SER A 92 -2.33 -6.55 -5.63
C SER A 92 -2.89 -7.97 -5.59
N PRO A 93 -3.64 -8.34 -4.54
CA PRO A 93 -4.20 -9.68 -4.40
C PRO A 93 -5.58 -9.78 -5.04
N ASN A 94 -5.89 -10.97 -5.59
CA ASN A 94 -7.24 -11.47 -5.70
C ASN A 94 -7.66 -12.12 -4.37
N TYR A 95 -8.95 -12.26 -4.15
CA TYR A 95 -9.54 -13.03 -3.05
C TYR A 95 -10.77 -13.77 -3.56
N ARG A 96 -11.26 -14.79 -2.84
CA ARG A 96 -12.52 -15.48 -3.20
C ARG A 96 -13.66 -14.47 -3.24
N LEU A 97 -14.59 -14.68 -4.18
CA LEU A 97 -15.76 -13.83 -4.34
C LEU A 97 -16.99 -14.52 -3.76
N VAL A 98 -17.84 -13.71 -3.14
CA VAL A 98 -19.17 -14.14 -2.67
C VAL A 98 -20.07 -14.36 -3.89
N LYS A 99 -20.36 -15.60 -4.22
CA LYS A 99 -21.22 -15.97 -5.36
C LYS A 99 -22.42 -16.77 -4.87
N ALA A 100 -23.53 -16.67 -5.61
CA ALA A 100 -24.69 -17.52 -5.38
C ALA A 100 -24.30 -19.01 -5.40
N GLY A 101 -24.83 -19.79 -4.48
CA GLY A 101 -24.53 -21.22 -4.34
C GLY A 101 -23.17 -21.53 -3.68
N THR A 102 -22.36 -20.54 -3.31
CA THR A 102 -21.14 -20.76 -2.52
C THR A 102 -21.34 -20.40 -1.05
N LYS A 103 -20.53 -21.01 -0.18
CA LYS A 103 -20.49 -20.68 1.26
C LYS A 103 -19.51 -19.54 1.56
N VAL A 104 -18.95 -18.88 0.54
CA VAL A 104 -17.97 -17.80 0.71
C VAL A 104 -18.66 -16.57 1.29
N THR A 105 -18.11 -16.04 2.36
CA THR A 105 -18.55 -14.83 3.07
C THR A 105 -17.61 -13.67 2.82
N LYS A 106 -17.99 -12.45 3.22
CA LYS A 106 -17.10 -11.29 3.22
C LYS A 106 -15.89 -11.46 4.14
N ASP A 107 -16.05 -12.25 5.21
CA ASP A 107 -14.97 -12.54 6.15
C ASP A 107 -13.97 -13.55 5.57
N ASP A 108 -14.42 -14.47 4.71
CA ASP A 108 -13.53 -15.31 3.90
C ASP A 108 -12.71 -14.47 2.90
N CYS A 109 -13.30 -13.43 2.31
CA CYS A 109 -12.57 -12.51 1.45
C CYS A 109 -11.46 -11.78 2.22
N ALA A 110 -11.74 -11.38 3.46
CA ALA A 110 -10.75 -10.76 4.33
C ALA A 110 -9.67 -11.75 4.78
N LEU A 111 -10.05 -12.98 5.12
CA LEU A 111 -9.12 -14.05 5.51
C LEU A 111 -8.18 -14.42 4.35
N ASP A 112 -8.69 -14.54 3.13
CA ASP A 112 -7.85 -14.77 1.93
C ASP A 112 -6.78 -13.69 1.80
N THR A 113 -7.18 -12.42 1.94
CA THR A 113 -6.22 -11.31 1.82
C THR A 113 -5.26 -11.25 3.02
N ALA A 114 -5.71 -11.63 4.22
CA ALA A 114 -4.83 -11.81 5.37
C ALA A 114 -3.77 -12.89 5.11
N MET A 115 -4.12 -13.99 4.42
CA MET A 115 -3.14 -15.00 3.97
C MET A 115 -2.14 -14.43 2.97
N ALA A 116 -2.56 -13.52 2.08
CA ALA A 116 -1.62 -12.83 1.17
C ALA A 116 -0.63 -11.94 1.95
N VAL A 117 -1.10 -11.23 2.97
CA VAL A 117 -0.24 -10.43 3.86
C VAL A 117 0.73 -11.33 4.62
N ALA A 118 0.26 -12.44 5.19
CA ALA A 118 1.09 -13.43 5.88
C ALA A 118 2.18 -14.02 4.97
N TYR A 119 1.83 -14.30 3.71
CA TYR A 119 2.77 -14.75 2.69
C TYR A 119 3.87 -13.69 2.46
N MET A 120 3.47 -12.42 2.27
CA MET A 120 4.44 -11.34 2.05
C MET A 120 5.31 -11.08 3.28
N GLN A 121 4.79 -11.20 4.51
CA GLN A 121 5.60 -11.13 5.72
C GLN A 121 6.69 -12.21 5.75
N ALA A 122 6.35 -13.43 5.38
CA ALA A 122 7.31 -14.55 5.37
C ALA A 122 8.33 -14.47 4.22
N ASN A 123 7.96 -13.85 3.11
CA ASN A 123 8.76 -13.80 1.87
C ASN A 123 9.25 -12.39 1.51
N ALA A 124 9.16 -11.41 2.41
CA ALA A 124 9.50 -10.01 2.11
C ALA A 124 10.91 -9.85 1.54
N LYS A 125 11.90 -10.57 2.05
CA LYS A 125 13.30 -10.53 1.60
C LYS A 125 13.47 -10.90 0.13
N LYS A 126 12.65 -11.83 -0.41
CA LYS A 126 12.64 -12.22 -1.84
C LYS A 126 12.39 -10.99 -2.73
N TYR A 127 11.60 -10.05 -2.25
CA TYR A 127 11.20 -8.83 -2.96
C TYR A 127 11.94 -7.59 -2.44
N GLN A 128 12.98 -7.77 -1.65
CA GLN A 128 13.75 -6.68 -1.01
C GLN A 128 12.91 -5.82 -0.04
N GLY A 129 11.86 -6.42 0.51
CA GLY A 129 10.88 -5.78 1.37
C GLY A 129 11.16 -5.93 2.86
N ASP A 130 10.48 -5.08 3.62
CA ASP A 130 10.45 -5.12 5.08
C ASP A 130 9.14 -5.73 5.57
N ALA A 131 9.23 -6.91 6.16
CA ALA A 131 8.10 -7.62 6.75
C ALA A 131 7.41 -6.88 7.91
N ALA A 132 8.08 -5.90 8.52
CA ALA A 132 7.56 -5.11 9.63
C ALA A 132 6.78 -3.86 9.17
N ARG A 133 6.85 -3.48 7.88
CA ARG A 133 6.25 -2.25 7.37
C ARG A 133 5.29 -2.50 6.23
N ILE A 134 4.06 -2.92 6.58
CA ILE A 134 3.00 -3.21 5.61
C ILE A 134 1.87 -2.19 5.75
N VAL A 135 1.45 -1.60 4.64
CA VAL A 135 0.30 -0.70 4.55
C VAL A 135 -0.84 -1.40 3.82
N ALA A 136 -2.01 -1.46 4.45
CA ALA A 136 -3.20 -2.05 3.86
C ALA A 136 -4.06 -0.96 3.21
N THR A 137 -4.32 -1.07 1.88
CA THR A 137 -5.17 -0.10 1.18
C THR A 137 -6.28 -0.79 0.39
N GLY A 138 -7.42 -0.15 0.26
CA GLY A 138 -8.51 -0.74 -0.50
C GLY A 138 -9.66 0.20 -0.80
N ALA A 139 -10.47 -0.17 -1.81
CA ALA A 139 -11.65 0.59 -2.22
C ALA A 139 -12.94 -0.18 -1.95
N SER A 140 -13.99 0.49 -1.45
CA SER A 140 -15.31 -0.11 -1.26
C SER A 140 -15.26 -1.40 -0.42
N ALA A 141 -15.63 -2.56 -0.98
CA ALA A 141 -15.45 -3.86 -0.36
C ALA A 141 -13.98 -4.17 0.00
N GLY A 142 -13.03 -3.77 -0.87
CA GLY A 142 -11.59 -3.86 -0.57
C GLY A 142 -11.18 -2.96 0.60
N GLY A 143 -11.88 -1.85 0.79
CA GLY A 143 -11.72 -0.98 1.96
C GLY A 143 -12.17 -1.66 3.27
N TYR A 144 -13.24 -2.45 3.24
CA TYR A 144 -13.62 -3.33 4.36
C TYR A 144 -12.52 -4.35 4.65
N ILE A 145 -12.06 -5.06 3.61
CA ILE A 145 -11.02 -6.09 3.74
C ILE A 145 -9.74 -5.48 4.31
N SER A 146 -9.28 -4.33 3.79
CA SER A 146 -8.08 -3.66 4.29
C SER A 146 -8.22 -3.17 5.73
N ALA A 147 -9.41 -2.71 6.13
CA ALA A 147 -9.69 -2.33 7.51
C ALA A 147 -9.73 -3.54 8.47
N GLN A 148 -10.29 -4.69 8.03
CA GLN A 148 -10.19 -5.94 8.78
C GLN A 148 -8.72 -6.34 9.00
N ILE A 149 -7.89 -6.25 7.96
CA ILE A 149 -6.45 -6.54 8.05
C ILE A 149 -5.76 -5.60 9.04
N ALA A 150 -6.13 -4.32 9.06
CA ALA A 150 -5.52 -3.32 9.94
C ALA A 150 -5.96 -3.45 11.41
N TYR A 151 -7.24 -3.78 11.67
CA TYR A 151 -7.82 -3.63 13.00
C TYR A 151 -8.27 -4.93 13.67
N LYS A 152 -8.40 -6.04 12.94
CA LYS A 152 -8.74 -7.35 13.54
C LYS A 152 -7.53 -7.94 14.26
N LYS A 153 -7.70 -8.33 15.52
CA LYS A 153 -6.59 -8.76 16.40
C LYS A 153 -6.21 -10.22 16.23
N LYS A 154 -7.17 -11.09 15.92
CA LYS A 154 -6.94 -12.53 15.83
C LYS A 154 -7.49 -13.08 14.52
N TRP A 155 -6.71 -13.94 13.89
CA TRP A 155 -7.07 -14.63 12.67
C TRP A 155 -7.15 -16.14 12.92
N GLU A 156 -8.23 -16.76 12.51
CA GLU A 156 -8.38 -18.20 12.49
C GLU A 156 -7.88 -18.73 11.15
N TRP A 157 -6.62 -19.12 11.15
CA TRP A 157 -5.97 -19.56 9.92
C TRP A 157 -6.51 -20.92 9.47
N PRO A 158 -6.93 -21.10 8.20
CA PRO A 158 -7.39 -22.40 7.70
C PRO A 158 -6.24 -23.39 7.64
N ALA A 159 -6.56 -24.70 7.63
CA ALA A 159 -5.56 -25.76 7.58
C ALA A 159 -4.59 -25.59 6.41
N GLY A 160 -5.07 -25.19 5.22
CA GLY A 160 -4.26 -24.95 4.02
C GLY A 160 -3.51 -23.63 3.97
N ALA A 161 -3.52 -22.79 5.04
CA ALA A 161 -2.72 -21.57 5.06
C ALA A 161 -1.23 -21.91 5.17
N LYS A 162 -0.43 -21.39 4.22
CA LYS A 162 1.03 -21.63 4.16
C LYS A 162 1.77 -20.95 5.32
N HIS A 163 1.27 -19.81 5.78
CA HIS A 163 1.86 -19.02 6.86
C HIS A 163 0.77 -18.60 7.85
N LYS A 164 1.07 -18.70 9.13
CA LYS A 164 0.11 -18.48 10.23
C LYS A 164 0.73 -17.58 11.31
N PRO A 165 1.07 -16.31 10.98
CA PRO A 165 1.67 -15.43 11.97
C PRO A 165 0.69 -15.09 13.09
N GLN A 166 1.20 -14.83 14.28
CA GLN A 166 0.38 -14.37 15.42
C GLN A 166 -0.21 -12.97 15.17
N LYS A 167 0.52 -12.13 14.41
CA LYS A 167 0.15 -10.75 14.10
C LYS A 167 0.50 -10.42 12.65
N LEU A 168 -0.37 -9.63 12.02
CA LEU A 168 -0.06 -8.94 10.76
C LEU A 168 0.59 -7.58 11.08
N ASN A 169 1.74 -7.31 10.48
CA ASN A 169 2.55 -6.12 10.77
C ASN A 169 2.07 -4.92 9.95
N ILE A 170 0.88 -4.42 10.27
CA ILE A 170 0.27 -3.29 9.57
C ILE A 170 0.68 -1.99 10.27
N VAL A 171 1.31 -1.09 9.53
CA VAL A 171 1.78 0.21 10.02
C VAL A 171 0.92 1.39 9.55
N GLY A 172 -0.01 1.17 8.62
CA GLY A 172 -0.92 2.18 8.11
C GLY A 172 -2.08 1.59 7.33
N TRP A 173 -3.21 2.31 7.31
CA TRP A 173 -4.40 1.92 6.57
C TRP A 173 -4.92 3.07 5.71
N PHE A 174 -5.31 2.76 4.45
CA PHE A 174 -6.00 3.70 3.57
C PHE A 174 -7.29 3.09 3.02
N GLY A 175 -8.41 3.76 3.26
CA GLY A 175 -9.73 3.39 2.75
C GLY A 175 -10.29 4.40 1.75
N ASN A 176 -10.60 3.95 0.52
CA ASN A 176 -11.26 4.75 -0.51
C ASN A 176 -12.74 4.38 -0.60
N SER A 177 -13.62 5.18 -0.01
CA SER A 177 -15.04 4.89 0.25
C SER A 177 -15.24 3.47 0.83
N PRO A 178 -14.55 3.12 1.92
CA PRO A 178 -14.62 1.78 2.47
C PRO A 178 -16.01 1.48 3.03
N PHE A 179 -16.43 0.21 2.97
CA PHE A 179 -17.57 -0.28 3.73
C PHE A 179 -17.14 -0.56 5.16
N LEU A 180 -17.63 0.23 6.14
CA LEU A 180 -17.22 0.15 7.54
C LEU A 180 -18.43 -0.03 8.46
N PRO A 181 -18.92 -1.26 8.64
CA PRO A 181 -20.02 -1.51 9.57
C PRO A 181 -19.57 -1.23 11.03
N PRO A 182 -20.50 -0.86 11.93
CA PRO A 182 -20.17 -0.51 13.32
C PRO A 182 -19.36 -1.58 14.05
N ALA A 183 -19.59 -2.87 13.74
CA ALA A 183 -18.87 -3.98 14.35
C ALA A 183 -17.36 -3.95 14.00
N LEU A 184 -17.01 -3.49 12.79
CA LEU A 184 -15.59 -3.32 12.38
C LEU A 184 -14.98 -2.11 13.08
N ILE A 185 -15.69 -0.96 13.09
CA ILE A 185 -15.19 0.27 13.71
C ILE A 185 -14.89 0.05 15.21
N ARG A 186 -15.70 -0.76 15.90
CA ARG A 186 -15.47 -1.13 17.32
C ARG A 186 -14.21 -1.96 17.55
N GLN A 187 -13.59 -2.51 16.53
CA GLN A 187 -12.32 -3.26 16.67
C GLN A 187 -11.12 -2.34 16.85
N VAL A 188 -11.25 -1.06 16.53
CA VAL A 188 -10.17 -0.07 16.68
C VAL A 188 -9.81 0.08 18.16
N ALA A 189 -8.53 -0.11 18.48
CA ALA A 189 -8.00 -0.08 19.83
C ALA A 189 -6.70 0.73 19.93
N ALA A 190 -6.24 1.00 21.13
CA ALA A 190 -4.96 1.66 21.37
C ALA A 190 -3.79 0.85 20.76
N GLY A 191 -2.86 1.55 20.12
CA GLY A 191 -1.72 0.93 19.43
C GLY A 191 -2.03 0.42 18.01
N ASP A 192 -3.25 0.64 17.52
CA ASP A 192 -3.59 0.35 16.13
C ASP A 192 -2.96 1.33 15.13
N PRO A 193 -2.78 0.89 13.88
CA PRO A 193 -2.17 1.72 12.88
C PRO A 193 -2.99 2.97 12.55
N PRO A 194 -2.34 4.07 12.17
CA PRO A 194 -3.00 5.28 11.68
C PRO A 194 -3.82 5.01 10.42
N GLY A 195 -4.87 5.83 10.21
CA GLY A 195 -5.80 5.69 9.10
C GLY A 195 -5.98 6.96 8.26
N PHE A 196 -5.95 6.78 6.94
CA PHE A 196 -6.34 7.79 5.97
C PHE A 196 -7.59 7.32 5.22
N VAL A 197 -8.65 8.15 5.17
CA VAL A 197 -9.91 7.72 4.56
C VAL A 197 -10.45 8.78 3.61
N MET A 198 -11.01 8.37 2.47
CA MET A 198 -11.61 9.25 1.47
C MET A 198 -13.04 8.83 1.17
N TYR A 199 -13.93 9.81 1.07
CA TYR A 199 -15.32 9.61 0.63
C TYR A 199 -15.75 10.67 -0.38
N GLY A 200 -16.59 10.25 -1.33
CA GLY A 200 -17.30 11.17 -2.22
C GLY A 200 -18.70 11.44 -1.71
N GLY A 201 -19.15 12.69 -1.79
CA GLY A 201 -20.46 13.15 -1.29
C GLY A 201 -21.55 13.21 -2.36
N LYS A 202 -21.18 13.24 -3.64
CA LYS A 202 -22.16 13.30 -4.72
C LYS A 202 -22.85 11.95 -4.91
N ARG A 203 -24.15 11.86 -4.59
CA ARG A 203 -24.93 10.61 -4.63
C ARG A 203 -24.22 9.53 -3.80
N GLU A 204 -24.15 9.75 -2.50
CA GLU A 204 -23.53 8.80 -1.57
C GLU A 204 -24.05 7.37 -1.82
N HIS A 205 -23.12 6.44 -1.88
CA HIS A 205 -23.47 5.04 -2.02
C HIS A 205 -24.06 4.51 -0.69
N PRO A 206 -25.27 3.94 -0.68
CA PRO A 206 -25.98 3.59 0.57
C PRO A 206 -25.16 2.71 1.54
N ALA A 207 -24.35 1.79 1.01
CA ALA A 207 -23.53 0.91 1.83
C ALA A 207 -22.24 1.56 2.35
N THR A 208 -21.83 2.71 1.78
CA THR A 208 -20.58 3.39 2.14
C THR A 208 -20.80 4.91 2.28
N PRO A 209 -21.70 5.36 3.16
CA PRO A 209 -21.94 6.77 3.40
C PRO A 209 -20.73 7.40 4.10
N ALA A 210 -20.49 8.70 3.83
CA ALA A 210 -19.37 9.44 4.41
C ALA A 210 -19.39 9.45 5.95
N LYS A 211 -20.56 9.26 6.57
CA LYS A 211 -20.68 9.06 8.02
C LYS A 211 -19.75 7.98 8.56
N GLN A 212 -19.55 6.87 7.81
CA GLN A 212 -18.61 5.82 8.22
C GLN A 212 -17.16 6.31 8.31
N GLY A 213 -16.79 7.30 7.48
CA GLY A 213 -15.49 7.97 7.54
C GLY A 213 -15.33 8.80 8.82
N HIS A 214 -16.37 9.53 9.23
CA HIS A 214 -16.36 10.25 10.49
C HIS A 214 -16.33 9.29 11.69
N ASP A 215 -17.08 8.20 11.65
CA ASP A 215 -17.15 7.23 12.73
C ASP A 215 -15.78 6.54 12.95
N ILE A 216 -15.09 6.11 11.88
CA ILE A 216 -13.75 5.50 12.01
C ILE A 216 -12.71 6.53 12.47
N GLN A 217 -12.79 7.78 11.99
CA GLN A 217 -11.91 8.85 12.43
C GLN A 217 -12.08 9.13 13.93
N ALA A 218 -13.32 9.17 14.42
CA ALA A 218 -13.62 9.31 15.84
C ALA A 218 -13.07 8.15 16.68
N ALA A 219 -13.21 6.91 16.19
CA ALA A 219 -12.66 5.73 16.85
C ALA A 219 -11.14 5.76 16.94
N LEU A 220 -10.45 6.12 15.86
CA LEU A 220 -8.99 6.29 15.82
C LEU A 220 -8.53 7.37 16.79
N LYS A 221 -9.17 8.56 16.77
CA LYS A 221 -8.88 9.66 17.70
C LYS A 221 -9.07 9.27 19.16
N LYS A 222 -10.16 8.57 19.49
CA LYS A 222 -10.42 8.05 20.85
C LYS A 222 -9.29 7.15 21.34
N ASN A 223 -8.70 6.36 20.44
CA ASN A 223 -7.61 5.43 20.71
C ASN A 223 -6.21 6.03 20.47
N LYS A 224 -6.10 7.37 20.36
CA LYS A 224 -4.85 8.13 20.16
C LYS A 224 -4.09 7.74 18.89
N ALA A 225 -4.76 7.15 17.91
CA ALA A 225 -4.20 6.86 16.61
C ALA A 225 -4.39 8.05 15.66
N TRP A 226 -3.37 8.35 14.86
CA TRP A 226 -3.46 9.40 13.85
C TRP A 226 -4.52 9.04 12.80
N SER A 227 -5.27 10.05 12.35
CA SER A 227 -6.27 9.87 11.29
C SER A 227 -6.41 11.12 10.44
N LYS A 228 -6.76 10.94 9.16
CA LYS A 228 -7.12 12.00 8.24
C LYS A 228 -8.31 11.53 7.39
N MET A 229 -9.29 12.41 7.22
CA MET A 229 -10.40 12.18 6.29
C MET A 229 -10.36 13.20 5.16
N VAL A 230 -10.69 12.77 3.94
CA VAL A 230 -10.93 13.64 2.80
C VAL A 230 -12.35 13.42 2.32
N TYR A 231 -13.10 14.50 2.22
CA TYR A 231 -14.46 14.50 1.72
C TYR A 231 -14.57 15.34 0.45
N ILE A 232 -15.08 14.73 -0.63
CA ILE A 232 -15.18 15.35 -1.94
C ILE A 232 -16.65 15.45 -2.33
N ASP A 233 -17.25 16.62 -2.19
CA ASP A 233 -18.70 16.85 -2.34
C ASP A 233 -19.23 16.60 -3.77
N PHE A 234 -18.41 16.87 -4.78
CA PHE A 234 -18.78 16.77 -6.21
C PHE A 234 -18.48 15.42 -6.85
N MET A 235 -17.87 14.48 -6.13
CA MET A 235 -17.58 13.15 -6.63
C MET A 235 -18.39 12.08 -5.93
N GLY A 236 -18.69 11.01 -6.66
CA GLY A 236 -19.37 9.84 -6.13
C GLY A 236 -18.42 8.84 -5.51
N HIS A 237 -18.85 7.59 -5.50
CA HIS A 237 -18.13 6.46 -4.89
C HIS A 237 -16.70 6.27 -5.44
N VAL A 238 -15.74 5.95 -4.56
CA VAL A 238 -14.32 5.69 -4.82
C VAL A 238 -13.55 6.79 -5.55
N PRO A 239 -13.50 8.02 -5.01
CA PRO A 239 -12.95 9.19 -5.70
C PRO A 239 -11.43 9.17 -5.92
N ALA A 240 -10.67 8.34 -5.20
CA ALA A 240 -9.21 8.40 -5.17
C ALA A 240 -8.55 8.24 -6.55
N LYS A 241 -9.17 7.49 -7.48
CA LYS A 241 -8.61 7.34 -8.83
C LYS A 241 -8.37 8.70 -9.51
N ARG A 242 -9.31 9.65 -9.34
CA ARG A 242 -9.23 10.98 -9.96
C ARG A 242 -8.55 12.02 -9.07
N ILE A 243 -8.89 12.02 -7.79
CA ILE A 243 -8.46 13.07 -6.85
C ILE A 243 -7.06 12.82 -6.29
N LEU A 244 -6.62 11.57 -6.23
CA LEU A 244 -5.35 11.21 -5.60
C LEU A 244 -4.33 10.64 -6.59
N PHE A 245 -4.72 9.64 -7.38
CA PHE A 245 -3.77 8.88 -8.19
C PHE A 245 -3.49 9.50 -9.56
N SER A 246 -4.49 10.09 -10.22
CA SER A 246 -4.32 10.63 -11.57
C SER A 246 -3.47 11.92 -11.57
N PRO A 247 -2.33 11.96 -12.27
CA PRO A 247 -1.51 13.18 -12.35
C PRO A 247 -2.24 14.38 -12.96
N LYS A 248 -3.24 14.11 -13.82
CA LYS A 248 -3.99 15.16 -14.55
C LYS A 248 -5.09 15.83 -13.72
N THR A 249 -5.65 15.11 -12.74
CA THR A 249 -6.87 15.56 -12.06
C THR A 249 -6.75 15.54 -10.54
N ARG A 250 -5.58 15.19 -9.99
CA ARG A 250 -5.36 15.12 -8.54
C ARG A 250 -5.52 16.48 -7.87
N ASP A 251 -6.17 16.46 -6.72
CA ASP A 251 -6.19 17.61 -5.84
C ASP A 251 -4.85 17.75 -5.11
N LYS A 252 -4.25 18.93 -5.17
CA LYS A 252 -2.90 19.17 -4.62
C LYS A 252 -2.85 18.94 -3.10
N GLN A 253 -3.82 19.48 -2.36
CA GLN A 253 -3.87 19.38 -0.91
C GLN A 253 -4.06 17.91 -0.46
N THR A 254 -4.97 17.18 -1.10
CA THR A 254 -5.20 15.76 -0.83
C THR A 254 -3.97 14.93 -1.13
N HIS A 255 -3.31 15.19 -2.27
CA HIS A 255 -2.12 14.46 -2.68
C HIS A 255 -0.95 14.70 -1.72
N GLU A 256 -0.75 15.93 -1.29
CA GLU A 256 0.28 16.29 -0.31
C GLU A 256 0.03 15.64 1.05
N ALA A 257 -1.20 15.71 1.56
CA ALA A 257 -1.57 15.06 2.83
C ALA A 257 -1.38 13.53 2.77
N PHE A 258 -1.71 12.91 1.63
CA PHE A 258 -1.49 11.47 1.44
C PHE A 258 -0.01 11.10 1.36
N ASN A 259 0.81 11.92 0.70
CA ASN A 259 2.26 11.73 0.67
C ASN A 259 2.87 11.82 2.07
N GLN A 260 2.43 12.80 2.88
CA GLN A 260 2.87 12.94 4.27
C GLN A 260 2.44 11.73 5.12
N PHE A 261 1.22 11.21 4.89
CA PHE A 261 0.78 9.97 5.53
C PHE A 261 1.69 8.79 5.16
N LEU A 262 2.00 8.60 3.87
CA LEU A 262 2.91 7.53 3.43
C LEU A 262 4.33 7.71 4.00
N ASP A 263 4.85 8.93 4.02
CA ASP A 263 6.17 9.23 4.60
C ASP A 263 6.22 8.86 6.09
N MET A 264 5.15 9.15 6.82
CA MET A 264 5.01 8.80 8.24
C MET A 264 4.96 7.28 8.43
N VAL A 265 4.06 6.58 7.75
CA VAL A 265 3.82 5.14 8.02
C VAL A 265 4.84 4.22 7.36
N CYS A 266 5.37 4.59 6.19
CA CYS A 266 6.34 3.78 5.46
C CYS A 266 7.78 4.05 5.89
N HIS A 267 8.10 5.28 6.29
CA HIS A 267 9.49 5.72 6.49
C HIS A 267 9.74 6.32 7.86
N GLY A 268 8.73 6.45 8.72
CA GLY A 268 8.87 7.11 10.03
C GLY A 268 9.24 8.59 9.91
N LYS A 269 8.93 9.22 8.79
CA LYS A 269 9.31 10.61 8.51
C LYS A 269 8.14 11.56 8.74
N GLY A 270 8.41 12.64 9.47
CA GLY A 270 7.41 13.65 9.77
C GLY A 270 6.38 13.21 10.82
N ASN A 271 5.60 14.17 11.27
CA ASN A 271 4.45 13.96 12.14
C ASN A 271 3.33 14.89 11.67
N PRO A 272 2.65 14.57 10.56
CA PRO A 272 1.65 15.46 9.98
C PRO A 272 0.47 15.65 10.93
N LYS A 273 -0.14 16.85 10.91
CA LYS A 273 -1.34 17.12 11.67
C LYS A 273 -2.46 16.17 11.24
N GLY A 274 -3.05 15.48 12.20
CA GLY A 274 -4.19 14.58 12.01
C GLY A 274 -5.44 15.09 12.70
N GLY A 275 -6.52 14.31 12.62
CA GLY A 275 -7.78 14.57 13.30
C GLY A 275 -8.72 15.55 12.60
N ASP A 276 -8.33 16.11 11.46
CA ASP A 276 -9.10 17.02 10.64
C ASP A 276 -9.68 16.37 9.37
N VAL A 277 -10.60 17.10 8.73
CA VAL A 277 -11.22 16.72 7.45
C VAL A 277 -10.79 17.71 6.38
N ILE A 278 -10.20 17.21 5.31
CA ILE A 278 -9.97 18.00 4.08
C ILE A 278 -11.26 17.95 3.27
N LYS A 279 -11.87 19.10 3.04
CA LYS A 279 -13.00 19.25 2.12
C LYS A 279 -12.47 19.68 0.75
N VAL A 280 -12.75 18.90 -0.27
CA VAL A 280 -12.40 19.23 -1.66
C VAL A 280 -13.69 19.63 -2.38
N GLU A 281 -13.79 20.92 -2.68
CA GLU A 281 -14.94 21.52 -3.34
C GLU A 281 -14.70 21.66 -4.85
N ASN A 282 -15.79 21.60 -5.62
CA ASN A 282 -15.73 21.87 -7.06
C ASN A 282 -15.46 23.38 -7.26
N LYS A 283 -14.22 23.73 -7.51
CA LYS A 283 -13.93 25.09 -7.98
C LYS A 283 -14.54 25.22 -9.38
N LYS A 284 -15.79 25.67 -9.44
CA LYS A 284 -16.35 26.15 -10.70
C LYS A 284 -15.48 27.32 -11.15
N GLY A 285 -14.61 27.05 -12.17
CA GLY A 285 -14.00 28.09 -12.97
C GLY A 285 -15.05 28.79 -13.81
#